data_288b28114ebb7cab6da1ac4f6aecb5f1
#
_entry.id   288b28114ebb7cab6da1ac4f6aecb5f1
#
_cell.length_a   1.000
_cell.length_b   1.000
_cell.length_c   1.000
_cell.angle_alpha   90.00
_cell.angle_beta   90.00
_cell.angle_gamma   90.00
#
_symmetry.space_group_name_H-M   'P 1'
#
loop_
_entity.id
_entity.type
_entity.pdbx_description
1 polymer ?
#
loop_
_entity_poly.entity_id
_entity_poly.type
_entity_poly.pdbx_seq_one_letter_code
_entity_poly.pdbx_strand_id
1 'polypeptide(L)'
;MLERNEFDAVYACVCDLNGAMRGKRIPSAQIEKIGRGEIRMPLSILCLDIWGEDVEGSELVFETGDADGLCDLIDRKVSISTWTSRPSAFAQLWMREENGKPFLGDPRRALAEILSRYKAHGLTPVVATELEFYLYDDSESAPSAPRAPRSGRSSETAGALSLDELQKYEEFLDDVYDACALQDIPADAAISENGAGQFEINLKHSSDALKAADDAVLFKRLVKGVARRHGMGATFMAKPYGDRSGSGLHVHYSLIDEQGRNVFDNGGARGTDTMLHAVSGMLSTMQDHTLIFAPHENSYRRLLPGSHAPSAVAWGYENRTAAIRIPGGDNKSRRIEHRVAGSDANPYLVIASILGGALLGIESKAMPPQPIEGDAYSKRLQNLPLDWASAIEAFSDSTGVEQVYSKLLKRMLTQCKMQELRRFTQHVTDFEYQSYLETA
;
A
#
# COMPACT_ATOMS: atom_id res chain seq x y z
N MET A 1 -2.17 25.65 -13.19
CA MET A 1 -3.28 25.48 -14.14
C MET A 1 -2.81 24.52 -15.22
N LEU A 2 -3.66 23.57 -15.62
CA LEU A 2 -3.35 22.62 -16.69
C LEU A 2 -3.51 23.33 -18.02
N GLU A 3 -2.46 23.39 -18.84
CA GLU A 3 -2.55 23.94 -20.17
C GLU A 3 -3.23 22.93 -21.09
N ARG A 4 -4.28 23.38 -21.83
CA ARG A 4 -5.16 22.54 -22.67
C ARG A 4 -4.43 21.79 -23.81
N ASN A 5 -3.17 22.09 -24.08
CA ASN A 5 -2.45 21.63 -25.26
C ASN A 5 -1.45 20.52 -24.99
N GLU A 6 -1.28 20.07 -23.74
CA GLU A 6 -0.24 19.07 -23.41
C GLU A 6 -0.72 17.61 -23.48
N PHE A 7 -2.04 17.37 -23.47
CA PHE A 7 -2.59 16.00 -23.50
C PHE A 7 -4.00 15.95 -24.13
N ASP A 8 -4.32 14.78 -24.70
CA ASP A 8 -5.60 14.50 -25.36
C ASP A 8 -6.71 14.19 -24.36
N ALA A 9 -6.36 13.67 -23.20
CA ALA A 9 -7.30 13.25 -22.17
C ALA A 9 -6.71 13.26 -20.78
N VAL A 10 -7.58 13.39 -19.78
CA VAL A 10 -7.26 13.26 -18.36
C VAL A 10 -8.06 12.10 -17.76
N TYR A 11 -7.38 11.21 -17.04
CA TYR A 11 -7.99 10.19 -16.21
C TYR A 11 -8.23 10.80 -14.83
N ALA A 12 -9.47 11.17 -14.55
CA ALA A 12 -9.91 11.65 -13.25
C ALA A 12 -10.30 10.46 -12.39
N CYS A 13 -9.57 10.21 -11.30
CA CYS A 13 -9.67 8.97 -10.56
C CYS A 13 -9.60 9.14 -9.03
N VAL A 14 -10.30 8.26 -8.33
CA VAL A 14 -10.21 8.01 -6.89
C VAL A 14 -9.52 6.68 -6.64
N CYS A 15 -9.02 6.45 -5.43
CA CYS A 15 -8.45 5.17 -5.02
C CYS A 15 -9.47 4.45 -4.13
N ASP A 16 -9.91 3.24 -4.55
CA ASP A 16 -10.88 2.43 -3.79
C ASP A 16 -10.22 1.70 -2.59
N LEU A 17 -11.03 0.97 -1.81
CA LEU A 17 -10.56 0.21 -0.65
C LEU A 17 -9.48 -0.82 -1.00
N ASN A 18 -9.51 -1.37 -2.22
CA ASN A 18 -8.54 -2.32 -2.73
C ASN A 18 -7.24 -1.68 -3.25
N GLY A 19 -7.11 -0.35 -3.19
CA GLY A 19 -5.97 0.36 -3.77
C GLY A 19 -6.03 0.47 -5.29
N ALA A 20 -7.17 0.12 -5.92
CA ALA A 20 -7.37 0.26 -7.35
C ALA A 20 -7.82 1.69 -7.69
N MET A 21 -7.29 2.23 -8.79
CA MET A 21 -7.73 3.52 -9.30
C MET A 21 -8.99 3.36 -10.14
N ARG A 22 -10.08 3.97 -9.71
CA ARG A 22 -11.38 3.99 -10.37
C ARG A 22 -11.69 5.40 -10.88
N GLY A 23 -12.34 5.54 -12.02
CA GLY A 23 -12.65 6.89 -12.50
C GLY A 23 -13.08 7.00 -13.94
N LYS A 24 -12.97 8.21 -14.48
CA LYS A 24 -13.45 8.58 -15.82
C LYS A 24 -12.32 9.12 -16.69
N ARG A 25 -12.32 8.74 -17.97
CA ARG A 25 -11.48 9.38 -18.98
C ARG A 25 -12.20 10.59 -19.54
N ILE A 26 -11.65 11.77 -19.32
CA ILE A 26 -12.24 13.06 -19.67
C ILE A 26 -11.44 13.68 -20.84
N PRO A 27 -12.09 14.11 -21.93
CA PRO A 27 -11.41 14.86 -22.98
C PRO A 27 -10.77 16.14 -22.45
N SER A 28 -9.58 16.50 -22.95
CA SER A 28 -8.85 17.72 -22.52
C SER A 28 -9.69 19.00 -22.60
N ALA A 29 -10.62 19.08 -23.55
CA ALA A 29 -11.54 20.21 -23.69
C ALA A 29 -12.48 20.42 -22.48
N GLN A 30 -12.61 19.41 -21.59
CA GLN A 30 -13.46 19.46 -20.40
C GLN A 30 -12.67 19.48 -19.08
N ILE A 31 -11.38 19.69 -19.15
CA ILE A 31 -10.48 19.63 -17.97
C ILE A 31 -10.86 20.62 -16.87
N GLU A 32 -11.44 21.76 -17.24
CA GLU A 32 -11.91 22.78 -16.30
C GLU A 32 -12.94 22.25 -15.30
N LYS A 33 -13.72 21.21 -15.69
CA LYS A 33 -14.67 20.56 -14.78
C LYS A 33 -14.00 19.91 -13.59
N ILE A 34 -12.78 19.38 -13.78
CA ILE A 34 -12.00 18.77 -12.71
C ILE A 34 -11.60 19.86 -11.69
N GLY A 35 -11.05 20.97 -12.17
CA GLY A 35 -10.63 22.09 -11.29
C GLY A 35 -11.79 22.77 -10.56
N ARG A 36 -13.03 22.69 -11.10
CA ARG A 36 -14.23 23.24 -10.45
C ARG A 36 -14.95 22.26 -9.53
N GLY A 37 -14.45 21.02 -9.36
CA GLY A 37 -15.11 20.00 -8.55
C GLY A 37 -16.47 19.55 -9.12
N GLU A 38 -16.64 19.61 -10.45
CA GLU A 38 -17.89 19.22 -11.13
C GLU A 38 -17.91 17.73 -11.52
N ILE A 39 -16.90 16.99 -11.18
CA ILE A 39 -16.85 15.54 -11.44
C ILE A 39 -17.69 14.84 -10.37
N ARG A 40 -18.61 14.01 -10.85
CA ARG A 40 -19.47 13.19 -10.00
C ARG A 40 -19.23 11.71 -10.28
N MET A 41 -19.22 10.91 -9.24
CA MET A 41 -19.18 9.47 -9.30
C MET A 41 -20.00 8.91 -8.12
N PRO A 42 -20.60 7.71 -8.26
CA PRO A 42 -21.29 7.11 -7.12
C PRO A 42 -20.32 6.87 -5.97
N LEU A 43 -20.78 7.08 -4.74
CA LEU A 43 -19.95 6.86 -3.55
C LEU A 43 -19.51 5.41 -3.40
N SER A 44 -20.31 4.48 -3.93
CA SER A 44 -20.03 3.05 -3.98
C SER A 44 -18.75 2.69 -4.74
N ILE A 45 -18.29 3.55 -5.67
CA ILE A 45 -17.05 3.31 -6.44
C ILE A 45 -15.82 3.08 -5.54
N LEU A 46 -15.85 3.62 -4.31
CA LEU A 46 -14.80 3.41 -3.32
C LEU A 46 -14.92 2.07 -2.59
N CYS A 47 -16.06 1.39 -2.70
CA CYS A 47 -16.37 0.12 -2.03
C CYS A 47 -16.65 -1.02 -3.01
N LEU A 48 -16.15 -0.96 -4.23
CA LEU A 48 -16.23 -2.09 -5.15
C LEU A 48 -15.31 -3.22 -4.67
N ASP A 49 -15.73 -4.47 -4.88
CA ASP A 49 -14.86 -5.62 -4.63
C ASP A 49 -13.69 -5.68 -5.64
N ILE A 50 -12.78 -6.64 -5.45
CA ILE A 50 -11.58 -6.74 -6.31
C ILE A 50 -11.93 -6.99 -7.79
N TRP A 51 -13.09 -7.58 -8.09
CA TRP A 51 -13.58 -7.80 -9.45
C TRP A 51 -14.33 -6.59 -10.02
N GLY A 52 -14.61 -5.57 -9.20
CA GLY A 52 -15.33 -4.35 -9.58
C GLY A 52 -16.83 -4.47 -9.48
N GLU A 53 -17.34 -5.37 -8.67
CA GLU A 53 -18.75 -5.55 -8.40
C GLU A 53 -19.18 -4.80 -7.14
N ASP A 54 -20.45 -4.41 -7.07
CA ASP A 54 -21.04 -3.76 -5.91
C ASP A 54 -21.01 -4.67 -4.68
N VAL A 55 -20.76 -4.10 -3.51
CA VAL A 55 -20.66 -4.84 -2.26
C VAL A 55 -21.99 -4.83 -1.52
N GLU A 56 -22.57 -6.01 -1.34
CA GLU A 56 -23.76 -6.20 -0.53
C GLU A 56 -23.51 -5.81 0.95
N GLY A 57 -24.47 -5.13 1.57
CA GLY A 57 -24.35 -4.69 2.96
C GLY A 57 -23.38 -3.53 3.19
N SER A 58 -22.85 -2.92 2.12
CA SER A 58 -22.08 -1.68 2.20
C SER A 58 -22.91 -0.48 2.67
N GLU A 59 -24.24 -0.55 2.49
CA GLU A 59 -25.23 0.51 2.67
C GLU A 59 -25.00 1.71 1.71
N LEU A 60 -24.33 1.49 0.58
CA LEU A 60 -24.06 2.55 -0.40
C LEU A 60 -24.85 2.39 -1.70
N VAL A 61 -25.28 1.19 -2.05
CA VAL A 61 -25.95 0.90 -3.32
C VAL A 61 -27.44 0.68 -3.09
N PHE A 62 -27.78 -0.41 -2.42
CA PHE A 62 -29.17 -0.88 -2.33
C PHE A 62 -30.02 -0.01 -1.40
N GLU A 63 -29.45 0.51 -0.33
CA GLU A 63 -30.14 1.28 0.69
C GLU A 63 -30.26 2.78 0.32
N THR A 64 -29.29 3.32 -0.43
CA THR A 64 -29.22 4.74 -0.79
C THR A 64 -29.58 5.03 -2.24
N GLY A 65 -29.76 3.97 -3.06
CA GLY A 65 -29.98 4.11 -4.50
C GLY A 65 -28.73 4.55 -5.27
N ASP A 66 -27.55 4.18 -4.78
CA ASP A 66 -26.24 4.46 -5.38
C ASP A 66 -25.97 5.96 -5.62
N ALA A 67 -26.11 6.74 -4.57
CA ALA A 67 -26.04 8.20 -4.63
C ALA A 67 -24.65 8.68 -5.10
N ASP A 68 -24.65 9.65 -6.00
CA ASP A 68 -23.44 10.35 -6.44
C ASP A 68 -22.81 11.17 -5.30
N GLY A 69 -21.47 11.13 -5.26
CA GLY A 69 -20.65 12.10 -4.53
C GLY A 69 -20.00 13.10 -5.48
N LEU A 70 -19.48 14.17 -4.90
CA LEU A 70 -18.67 15.16 -5.59
C LEU A 70 -17.19 14.82 -5.42
N CYS A 71 -16.41 15.01 -6.49
CA CYS A 71 -14.99 14.70 -6.50
C CYS A 71 -14.18 15.97 -6.63
N ASP A 72 -13.36 16.25 -5.63
CA ASP A 72 -12.45 17.40 -5.61
C ASP A 72 -11.04 16.95 -5.99
N LEU A 73 -10.33 17.80 -6.74
CA LEU A 73 -8.93 17.58 -7.04
C LEU A 73 -8.12 17.65 -5.74
N ILE A 74 -7.21 16.71 -5.55
CA ILE A 74 -6.25 16.79 -4.45
C ILE A 74 -5.22 17.90 -4.70
N ASP A 75 -4.54 18.34 -3.66
CA ASP A 75 -3.47 19.35 -3.77
C ASP A 75 -2.20 18.73 -4.38
N ARG A 76 -2.31 18.31 -5.64
CA ARG A 76 -1.23 17.76 -6.46
C ARG A 76 -1.39 18.21 -7.90
N LYS A 77 -0.28 18.46 -8.56
CA LYS A 77 -0.27 18.66 -10.01
C LYS A 77 -0.77 17.40 -10.71
N VAL A 78 -1.48 17.59 -11.81
CA VAL A 78 -1.90 16.48 -12.66
C VAL A 78 -0.68 15.78 -13.23
N SER A 79 -0.63 14.47 -13.08
CA SER A 79 0.51 13.65 -13.43
C SER A 79 0.47 13.24 -14.92
N ILE A 80 1.54 13.50 -15.66
CA ILE A 80 1.65 13.12 -17.08
C ILE A 80 1.94 11.63 -17.18
N SER A 81 1.24 10.94 -18.09
CA SER A 81 1.45 9.53 -18.38
C SER A 81 2.34 9.37 -19.61
N THR A 82 3.48 8.72 -19.44
CA THR A 82 4.46 8.45 -20.51
C THR A 82 4.23 7.12 -21.23
N TRP A 83 3.39 6.25 -20.66
CA TRP A 83 3.16 4.88 -21.15
C TRP A 83 1.89 4.70 -21.97
N THR A 84 1.09 5.74 -22.13
CA THR A 84 -0.10 5.72 -22.96
C THR A 84 0.24 6.02 -24.42
N SER A 85 -0.52 5.44 -25.37
CA SER A 85 -0.29 5.64 -26.81
C SER A 85 -0.47 7.08 -27.28
N ARG A 86 -1.21 7.89 -26.53
CA ARG A 86 -1.40 9.33 -26.73
C ARG A 86 -1.10 10.08 -25.44
N PRO A 87 -0.62 11.32 -25.50
CA PRO A 87 -0.40 12.12 -24.30
C PRO A 87 -1.65 12.14 -23.43
N SER A 88 -1.51 11.72 -22.22
CA SER A 88 -2.60 11.64 -21.24
C SER A 88 -2.09 12.05 -19.87
N ALA A 89 -3.00 12.44 -18.99
CA ALA A 89 -2.66 12.80 -17.63
C ALA A 89 -3.58 12.12 -16.62
N PHE A 90 -3.14 12.07 -15.35
CA PHE A 90 -3.92 11.57 -14.21
C PHE A 90 -4.18 12.72 -13.26
N ALA A 91 -5.46 12.89 -12.90
CA ALA A 91 -5.92 13.77 -11.86
C ALA A 91 -6.47 12.90 -10.72
N GLN A 92 -5.75 12.87 -9.60
CA GLN A 92 -6.23 12.20 -8.40
C GLN A 92 -7.27 13.07 -7.71
N LEU A 93 -8.34 12.43 -7.28
CA LEU A 93 -9.46 13.05 -6.62
C LEU A 93 -9.73 12.37 -5.30
N TRP A 94 -10.45 13.04 -4.42
CA TRP A 94 -11.10 12.46 -3.26
C TRP A 94 -12.57 12.86 -3.21
N MET A 95 -13.37 12.15 -2.42
CA MET A 95 -14.80 12.28 -2.47
C MET A 95 -15.38 13.04 -1.28
N ARG A 96 -16.47 13.75 -1.54
CA ARG A 96 -17.36 14.32 -0.53
C ARG A 96 -18.81 14.01 -0.89
N GLU A 97 -19.65 14.00 0.13
CA GLU A 97 -21.08 13.84 -0.02
C GLU A 97 -21.71 15.06 -0.73
N GLU A 98 -22.92 14.90 -1.26
CA GLU A 98 -23.69 15.98 -1.92
C GLU A 98 -23.89 17.20 -1.02
N ASN A 99 -23.99 17.00 0.30
CA ASN A 99 -24.12 18.08 1.28
C ASN A 99 -22.80 18.84 1.56
N GLY A 100 -21.73 18.48 0.86
CA GLY A 100 -20.39 19.06 0.99
C GLY A 100 -19.53 18.50 2.10
N LYS A 101 -20.03 17.57 2.91
CA LYS A 101 -19.21 16.91 3.96
C LYS A 101 -18.20 15.94 3.35
N PRO A 102 -17.02 15.76 3.98
CA PRO A 102 -16.09 14.70 3.59
C PRO A 102 -16.76 13.33 3.61
N PHE A 103 -16.55 12.52 2.59
CA PHE A 103 -16.98 11.12 2.61
C PHE A 103 -16.01 10.28 3.43
N LEU A 104 -16.45 9.82 4.60
CA LEU A 104 -15.60 9.11 5.57
C LEU A 104 -15.27 7.66 5.18
N GLY A 105 -15.81 7.18 4.05
CA GLY A 105 -15.44 5.90 3.42
C GLY A 105 -14.25 5.99 2.46
N ASP A 106 -13.73 7.20 2.20
CA ASP A 106 -12.60 7.41 1.32
C ASP A 106 -11.27 7.06 2.02
N PRO A 107 -10.46 6.10 1.50
CA PRO A 107 -9.17 5.71 2.10
C PRO A 107 -8.20 6.87 2.31
N ARG A 108 -8.14 7.81 1.35
CA ARG A 108 -7.28 8.98 1.48
C ARG A 108 -7.74 9.90 2.61
N ARG A 109 -9.06 10.01 2.81
CA ARG A 109 -9.64 10.77 3.92
C ARG A 109 -9.28 10.17 5.26
N ALA A 110 -9.29 8.83 5.38
CA ALA A 110 -8.90 8.17 6.61
C ALA A 110 -7.47 8.54 7.05
N LEU A 111 -6.53 8.59 6.11
CA LEU A 111 -5.17 9.08 6.42
C LEU A 111 -5.16 10.56 6.81
N ALA A 112 -5.91 11.41 6.10
CA ALA A 112 -6.01 12.84 6.41
C ALA A 112 -6.51 13.11 7.83
N GLU A 113 -7.50 12.33 8.31
CA GLU A 113 -8.02 12.44 9.68
C GLU A 113 -6.94 12.12 10.73
N ILE A 114 -6.15 11.06 10.50
CA ILE A 114 -5.01 10.72 11.39
C ILE A 114 -3.97 11.84 11.40
N LEU A 115 -3.61 12.40 10.24
CA LEU A 115 -2.66 13.51 10.15
C LEU A 115 -3.15 14.78 10.86
N SER A 116 -4.46 15.04 10.82
CA SER A 116 -5.07 16.14 11.57
C SER A 116 -4.89 15.96 13.08
N ARG A 117 -5.00 14.74 13.60
CA ARG A 117 -4.73 14.43 15.01
C ARG A 117 -3.26 14.65 15.37
N TYR A 118 -2.31 14.23 14.53
CA TYR A 118 -0.89 14.52 14.74
C TYR A 118 -0.61 16.03 14.81
N LYS A 119 -1.21 16.80 13.90
CA LYS A 119 -1.10 18.27 13.90
C LYS A 119 -1.63 18.89 15.20
N ALA A 120 -2.70 18.34 15.79
CA ALA A 120 -3.21 18.81 17.09
C ALA A 120 -2.23 18.56 18.24
N HIS A 121 -1.31 17.61 18.11
CA HIS A 121 -0.21 17.36 19.04
C HIS A 121 1.09 18.14 18.70
N GLY A 122 1.07 19.02 17.70
CA GLY A 122 2.28 19.74 17.24
C GLY A 122 3.31 18.82 16.58
N LEU A 123 2.87 17.68 16.04
CA LEU A 123 3.73 16.67 15.42
C LEU A 123 3.41 16.52 13.93
N THR A 124 4.45 16.26 13.15
CA THR A 124 4.34 15.98 11.71
C THR A 124 5.03 14.65 11.41
N PRO A 125 4.29 13.64 10.89
CA PRO A 125 4.90 12.41 10.38
C PRO A 125 5.71 12.66 9.12
N VAL A 126 6.93 12.10 9.08
CA VAL A 126 7.80 12.02 7.90
C VAL A 126 7.83 10.59 7.45
N VAL A 127 7.33 10.30 6.24
CA VAL A 127 7.06 8.94 5.76
C VAL A 127 7.84 8.65 4.48
N ALA A 128 8.38 7.44 4.38
CA ALA A 128 8.94 6.84 3.18
C ALA A 128 8.34 5.45 2.95
N THR A 129 8.28 5.01 1.70
CA THR A 129 7.78 3.68 1.33
C THR A 129 8.79 2.93 0.48
N GLU A 130 8.91 1.64 0.71
CA GLU A 130 9.66 0.69 -0.13
C GLU A 130 8.62 -0.25 -0.75
N LEU A 131 8.62 -0.36 -2.09
CA LEU A 131 7.65 -1.19 -2.80
C LEU A 131 8.37 -2.26 -3.62
N GLU A 132 8.11 -3.50 -3.25
CA GLU A 132 8.56 -4.66 -4.01
C GLU A 132 7.52 -5.07 -5.06
N PHE A 133 7.99 -5.50 -6.22
CA PHE A 133 7.13 -5.97 -7.32
C PHE A 133 7.86 -7.01 -8.17
N TYR A 134 7.08 -7.79 -8.94
CA TYR A 134 7.60 -8.69 -9.95
C TYR A 134 7.28 -8.17 -11.34
N LEU A 135 8.25 -8.26 -12.23
CA LEU A 135 8.01 -8.30 -13.67
C LEU A 135 7.69 -9.74 -14.07
N TYR A 136 6.85 -9.92 -15.06
CA TYR A 136 6.49 -11.23 -15.61
C TYR A 136 6.27 -11.17 -17.11
N ASP A 137 6.39 -12.32 -17.79
CA ASP A 137 6.01 -12.46 -19.20
C ASP A 137 4.48 -12.39 -19.32
N ASP A 138 3.97 -11.39 -20.02
CA ASP A 138 2.52 -11.11 -20.16
C ASP A 138 1.90 -11.89 -21.33
N SER A 139 2.65 -12.76 -21.99
CA SER A 139 2.19 -13.55 -23.15
C SER A 139 1.46 -14.84 -22.75
N GLU A 140 1.56 -15.27 -21.48
CA GLU A 140 0.98 -16.51 -20.97
C GLU A 140 -0.10 -16.24 -19.90
N SER A 141 -0.98 -17.23 -19.70
CA SER A 141 -2.08 -17.12 -18.73
C SER A 141 -1.63 -17.21 -17.26
N ALA A 142 -0.50 -17.87 -17.00
CA ALA A 142 0.13 -17.95 -15.69
C ALA A 142 1.41 -17.10 -15.69
N PRO A 143 1.73 -16.41 -14.57
CA PRO A 143 2.93 -15.59 -14.53
C PRO A 143 4.18 -16.47 -14.62
N SER A 144 5.05 -16.14 -15.58
CA SER A 144 6.38 -16.74 -15.76
C SER A 144 7.46 -15.66 -15.66
N ALA A 145 8.73 -16.07 -15.50
CA ALA A 145 9.82 -15.11 -15.41
C ALA A 145 9.89 -14.27 -16.69
N PRO A 146 10.12 -12.95 -16.58
CA PRO A 146 10.14 -12.07 -17.73
C PRO A 146 11.34 -12.38 -18.63
N ARG A 147 11.21 -12.07 -19.90
CA ARG A 147 12.35 -12.12 -20.84
C ARG A 147 13.17 -10.84 -20.73
N ALA A 148 14.46 -10.98 -20.53
CA ALA A 148 15.36 -9.83 -20.52
C ALA A 148 15.28 -9.08 -21.86
N PRO A 149 15.03 -7.75 -21.87
CA PRO A 149 14.76 -7.00 -23.10
C PRO A 149 15.85 -7.15 -24.19
N ARG A 150 17.13 -7.14 -23.82
CA ARG A 150 18.24 -7.24 -24.78
C ARG A 150 18.53 -8.66 -25.26
N SER A 151 18.42 -9.67 -24.41
CA SER A 151 18.84 -11.04 -24.75
C SER A 151 17.68 -11.93 -25.18
N GLY A 152 16.43 -11.56 -24.88
CA GLY A 152 15.24 -12.39 -25.06
C GLY A 152 15.21 -13.64 -24.19
N ARG A 153 16.17 -13.83 -23.27
CA ARG A 153 16.26 -14.99 -22.39
C ARG A 153 15.52 -14.72 -21.08
N SER A 154 14.74 -15.69 -20.65
CA SER A 154 14.23 -15.72 -19.27
C SER A 154 15.26 -16.38 -18.36
N SER A 155 15.38 -15.88 -17.12
CA SER A 155 16.17 -16.52 -16.07
C SER A 155 15.24 -16.82 -14.91
N GLU A 156 15.24 -18.06 -14.43
CA GLU A 156 14.47 -18.44 -13.24
C GLU A 156 15.26 -18.20 -11.95
N THR A 157 16.52 -17.85 -12.06
CA THR A 157 17.39 -17.55 -10.93
C THR A 157 17.74 -16.06 -10.93
N ALA A 158 17.53 -15.39 -9.82
CA ALA A 158 18.08 -14.08 -9.52
C ALA A 158 18.85 -14.14 -8.20
N GLY A 159 19.75 -13.20 -8.01
CA GLY A 159 20.44 -13.00 -6.73
C GLY A 159 20.02 -11.68 -6.13
N ALA A 160 19.72 -11.67 -4.84
CA ALA A 160 19.51 -10.42 -4.13
C ALA A 160 20.70 -9.47 -4.30
N LEU A 161 20.43 -8.18 -4.53
CA LEU A 161 21.43 -7.13 -4.76
C LEU A 161 22.33 -7.36 -5.98
N SER A 162 21.88 -8.16 -6.97
CA SER A 162 22.65 -8.42 -8.19
C SER A 162 22.64 -7.20 -9.10
N LEU A 163 23.82 -6.64 -9.37
CA LEU A 163 23.99 -5.56 -10.35
C LEU A 163 23.72 -6.05 -11.79
N ASP A 164 24.02 -7.32 -12.08
CA ASP A 164 23.74 -7.90 -13.40
C ASP A 164 22.22 -7.99 -13.66
N GLU A 165 21.41 -8.27 -12.63
CA GLU A 165 19.95 -8.24 -12.77
C GLU A 165 19.45 -6.81 -13.04
N LEU A 166 19.94 -5.81 -12.32
CA LEU A 166 19.60 -4.41 -12.58
C LEU A 166 19.98 -4.00 -14.00
N GLN A 167 21.16 -4.39 -14.49
CA GLN A 167 21.63 -4.08 -15.85
C GLN A 167 20.82 -4.78 -16.93
N LYS A 168 20.29 -5.99 -16.68
CA LYS A 168 19.40 -6.67 -17.64
C LYS A 168 18.14 -5.88 -17.95
N TYR A 169 17.64 -5.12 -16.97
CA TYR A 169 16.40 -4.36 -17.05
C TYR A 169 16.62 -2.84 -16.99
N GLU A 170 17.86 -2.36 -17.29
CA GLU A 170 18.21 -0.95 -17.15
C GLU A 170 17.28 -0.02 -17.93
N GLU A 171 16.95 -0.35 -19.19
CA GLU A 171 16.04 0.48 -20.01
C GLU A 171 14.64 0.63 -19.40
N PHE A 172 14.13 -0.44 -18.78
CA PHE A 172 12.87 -0.39 -18.04
C PHE A 172 12.99 0.47 -16.76
N LEU A 173 14.08 0.30 -16.01
CA LEU A 173 14.32 1.06 -14.78
C LEU A 173 14.52 2.55 -15.08
N ASP A 174 15.26 2.89 -16.14
CA ASP A 174 15.46 4.27 -16.58
C ASP A 174 14.13 4.92 -16.97
N ASP A 175 13.29 4.23 -17.77
CA ASP A 175 11.94 4.71 -18.11
C ASP A 175 11.03 4.87 -16.87
N VAL A 176 11.18 4.03 -15.85
CA VAL A 176 10.48 4.17 -14.55
C VAL A 176 10.95 5.43 -13.83
N TYR A 177 12.27 5.67 -13.75
CA TYR A 177 12.81 6.88 -13.11
C TYR A 177 12.39 8.17 -13.85
N ASP A 178 12.43 8.16 -15.17
CA ASP A 178 11.99 9.29 -15.99
C ASP A 178 10.50 9.59 -15.77
N ALA A 179 9.68 8.55 -15.76
CA ALA A 179 8.25 8.70 -15.47
C ALA A 179 7.99 9.19 -14.04
N CYS A 180 8.75 8.71 -13.05
CA CYS A 180 8.69 9.20 -11.68
C CYS A 180 9.04 10.69 -11.59
N ALA A 181 10.12 11.11 -12.25
CA ALA A 181 10.54 12.52 -12.28
C ALA A 181 9.47 13.43 -12.88
N LEU A 182 8.85 13.02 -13.99
CA LEU A 182 7.74 13.77 -14.61
C LEU A 182 6.49 13.88 -13.74
N GLN A 183 6.27 12.90 -12.87
CA GLN A 183 5.11 12.86 -11.96
C GLN A 183 5.41 13.38 -10.56
N ASP A 184 6.60 13.94 -10.32
CA ASP A 184 7.05 14.38 -9.00
C ASP A 184 6.96 13.27 -7.94
N ILE A 185 7.26 12.02 -8.35
CA ILE A 185 7.40 10.87 -7.46
C ILE A 185 8.88 10.73 -7.09
N PRO A 186 9.24 10.81 -5.80
CA PRO A 186 10.63 10.90 -5.38
C PRO A 186 11.30 9.51 -5.31
N ALA A 187 11.40 8.81 -6.46
CA ALA A 187 12.09 7.52 -6.54
C ALA A 187 13.57 7.65 -6.13
N ASP A 188 14.07 6.66 -5.41
CA ASP A 188 15.45 6.58 -4.93
C ASP A 188 16.13 5.32 -5.48
N ALA A 189 16.76 4.50 -4.66
CA ALA A 189 17.47 3.31 -5.09
C ALA A 189 16.52 2.23 -5.64
N ALA A 190 16.96 1.53 -6.69
CA ALA A 190 16.40 0.25 -7.12
C ALA A 190 17.28 -0.89 -6.63
N ILE A 191 16.65 -1.98 -6.21
CA ILE A 191 17.30 -3.19 -5.72
C ILE A 191 16.74 -4.37 -6.50
N SER A 192 17.60 -5.32 -6.91
CA SER A 192 17.13 -6.62 -7.35
C SER A 192 16.92 -7.51 -6.13
N GLU A 193 15.77 -8.16 -6.07
CA GLU A 193 15.34 -9.00 -4.96
C GLU A 193 15.63 -10.49 -5.20
N ASN A 194 15.21 -11.36 -4.27
CA ASN A 194 15.53 -12.80 -4.33
C ASN A 194 14.80 -13.54 -5.48
N GLY A 195 13.69 -13.02 -5.98
CA GLY A 195 12.92 -13.63 -7.06
C GLY A 195 13.41 -13.19 -8.44
N ALA A 196 13.42 -14.10 -9.42
CA ALA A 196 13.70 -13.74 -10.80
C ALA A 196 12.68 -12.70 -11.33
N GLY A 197 13.16 -11.54 -11.77
CA GLY A 197 12.33 -10.41 -12.16
C GLY A 197 11.71 -9.64 -10.99
N GLN A 198 12.17 -9.88 -9.76
CA GLN A 198 11.71 -9.12 -8.57
C GLN A 198 12.62 -7.93 -8.33
N PHE A 199 11.99 -6.78 -8.13
CA PHE A 199 12.66 -5.51 -7.82
C PHE A 199 11.98 -4.82 -6.66
N GLU A 200 12.76 -4.01 -5.94
CA GLU A 200 12.29 -3.02 -4.99
C GLU A 200 12.73 -1.63 -5.46
N ILE A 201 11.84 -0.66 -5.36
CA ILE A 201 12.19 0.75 -5.54
C ILE A 201 11.72 1.52 -4.31
N ASN A 202 12.65 2.26 -3.72
CA ASN A 202 12.41 3.08 -2.55
C ASN A 202 11.91 4.46 -2.98
N LEU A 203 10.88 4.97 -2.30
CA LEU A 203 10.47 6.36 -2.44
C LEU A 203 11.00 7.15 -1.25
N LYS A 204 11.63 8.30 -1.52
CA LYS A 204 12.25 9.15 -0.48
C LYS A 204 11.23 9.62 0.53
N HIS A 205 11.70 9.84 1.74
CA HIS A 205 10.89 10.37 2.83
C HIS A 205 10.32 11.77 2.52
N SER A 206 9.07 11.96 2.95
CA SER A 206 8.33 13.21 2.82
C SER A 206 7.70 13.59 4.15
N SER A 207 7.73 14.88 4.52
CA SER A 207 6.95 15.42 5.63
C SER A 207 5.48 15.64 5.31
N ASP A 208 5.06 15.36 4.07
CA ASP A 208 3.67 15.22 3.66
C ASP A 208 3.33 13.75 3.48
N ALA A 209 2.75 13.14 4.50
CA ALA A 209 2.40 11.73 4.48
C ALA A 209 1.21 11.42 3.53
N LEU A 210 0.35 12.40 3.22
CA LEU A 210 -0.66 12.24 2.16
C LEU A 210 0.01 12.13 0.79
N LYS A 211 0.97 13.03 0.51
CA LYS A 211 1.75 12.95 -0.73
C LYS A 211 2.51 11.64 -0.83
N ALA A 212 3.12 11.16 0.27
CA ALA A 212 3.82 9.86 0.26
C ALA A 212 2.88 8.69 -0.10
N ALA A 213 1.63 8.70 0.38
CA ALA A 213 0.63 7.71 0.01
C ALA A 213 0.15 7.88 -1.46
N ASP A 214 -0.08 9.11 -1.90
CA ASP A 214 -0.41 9.45 -3.29
C ASP A 214 0.69 8.95 -4.24
N ASP A 215 1.96 9.18 -3.89
CA ASP A 215 3.13 8.74 -4.64
C ASP A 215 3.18 7.21 -4.76
N ALA A 216 2.96 6.48 -3.66
CA ALA A 216 2.96 5.02 -3.66
C ALA A 216 1.85 4.44 -4.55
N VAL A 217 0.65 5.02 -4.53
CA VAL A 217 -0.47 4.60 -5.40
C VAL A 217 -0.17 4.87 -6.88
N LEU A 218 0.35 6.06 -7.20
CA LEU A 218 0.74 6.41 -8.57
C LEU A 218 1.91 5.56 -9.06
N PHE A 219 2.89 5.30 -8.21
CA PHE A 219 4.05 4.47 -8.51
C PHE A 219 3.64 3.05 -8.95
N LYS A 220 2.73 2.39 -8.20
CA LYS A 220 2.19 1.08 -8.60
C LYS A 220 1.58 1.09 -10.00
N ARG A 221 0.86 2.16 -10.35
CA ARG A 221 0.27 2.32 -11.67
C ARG A 221 1.31 2.60 -12.75
N LEU A 222 2.27 3.48 -12.46
CA LEU A 222 3.37 3.86 -13.33
C LEU A 222 4.19 2.63 -13.74
N VAL A 223 4.66 1.86 -12.76
CA VAL A 223 5.46 0.63 -12.99
C VAL A 223 4.72 -0.34 -13.91
N LYS A 224 3.42 -0.61 -13.66
CA LYS A 224 2.60 -1.46 -14.53
C LYS A 224 2.47 -0.90 -15.96
N GLY A 225 2.39 0.42 -16.09
CA GLY A 225 2.27 1.08 -17.37
C GLY A 225 3.57 1.02 -18.18
N VAL A 226 4.69 1.32 -17.54
CA VAL A 226 6.02 1.26 -18.16
C VAL A 226 6.38 -0.19 -18.53
N ALA A 227 6.12 -1.17 -17.66
CA ALA A 227 6.37 -2.58 -17.97
C ALA A 227 5.68 -3.02 -19.27
N ARG A 228 4.41 -2.62 -19.48
CA ARG A 228 3.69 -2.93 -20.73
C ARG A 228 4.34 -2.33 -21.98
N ARG A 229 4.94 -1.14 -21.88
CA ARG A 229 5.71 -0.56 -23.00
C ARG A 229 6.93 -1.39 -23.37
N HIS A 230 7.50 -2.08 -22.39
CA HIS A 230 8.62 -3.00 -22.59
C HIS A 230 8.18 -4.45 -22.90
N GLY A 231 6.89 -4.68 -23.20
CA GLY A 231 6.36 -6.02 -23.51
C GLY A 231 6.34 -6.99 -22.33
N MET A 232 6.27 -6.44 -21.11
CA MET A 232 6.22 -7.20 -19.86
C MET A 232 4.98 -6.79 -19.05
N GLY A 233 4.54 -7.67 -18.12
CA GLY A 233 3.65 -7.30 -17.04
C GLY A 233 4.42 -6.95 -15.78
N ALA A 234 3.79 -6.18 -14.88
CA ALA A 234 4.27 -5.96 -13.53
C ALA A 234 3.16 -6.22 -12.52
N THR A 235 3.48 -6.94 -11.44
CA THR A 235 2.53 -7.27 -10.39
C THR A 235 3.03 -6.87 -9.01
N PHE A 236 2.11 -6.36 -8.20
CA PHE A 236 2.29 -6.08 -6.78
C PHE A 236 1.55 -7.11 -5.91
N MET A 237 1.21 -8.28 -6.44
CA MET A 237 0.70 -9.39 -5.61
C MET A 237 1.68 -9.70 -4.49
N ALA A 238 1.15 -9.96 -3.29
CA ALA A 238 2.00 -10.28 -2.14
C ALA A 238 2.81 -11.57 -2.35
N LYS A 239 2.28 -12.54 -3.09
CA LYS A 239 2.94 -13.84 -3.35
C LYS A 239 2.55 -14.39 -4.73
N PRO A 240 3.09 -13.85 -5.85
CA PRO A 240 2.72 -14.31 -7.19
C PRO A 240 3.23 -15.71 -7.51
N TYR A 241 4.32 -16.16 -6.86
CA TYR A 241 4.90 -17.49 -7.04
C TYR A 241 4.98 -18.20 -5.68
N GLY A 242 4.50 -19.44 -5.59
CA GLY A 242 4.44 -20.20 -4.35
C GLY A 242 5.82 -20.50 -3.74
N ASP A 243 6.83 -20.69 -4.57
CA ASP A 243 8.20 -21.10 -4.23
C ASP A 243 9.23 -19.95 -4.19
N ARG A 244 8.82 -18.70 -4.53
CA ARG A 244 9.71 -17.53 -4.54
C ARG A 244 9.36 -16.56 -3.41
N SER A 245 10.20 -15.55 -3.17
CA SER A 245 9.94 -14.50 -2.19
C SER A 245 8.63 -13.75 -2.48
N GLY A 246 7.93 -13.32 -1.42
CA GLY A 246 6.79 -12.42 -1.54
C GLY A 246 7.23 -10.98 -1.74
N SER A 247 6.29 -10.11 -2.11
CA SER A 247 6.50 -8.67 -2.28
C SER A 247 5.91 -7.88 -1.13
N GLY A 248 6.75 -7.08 -0.46
CA GLY A 248 6.38 -6.23 0.68
C GLY A 248 6.16 -4.77 0.32
N LEU A 249 5.39 -4.10 1.16
CA LEU A 249 5.31 -2.65 1.27
C LEU A 249 5.84 -2.26 2.64
N HIS A 250 7.11 -1.88 2.72
CA HIS A 250 7.67 -1.40 3.99
C HIS A 250 7.42 0.10 4.13
N VAL A 251 7.04 0.51 5.32
CA VAL A 251 6.79 1.92 5.63
C VAL A 251 7.76 2.36 6.71
N HIS A 252 8.61 3.33 6.36
CA HIS A 252 9.48 4.01 7.30
C HIS A 252 8.83 5.31 7.74
N TYR A 253 8.88 5.61 9.02
CA TYR A 253 8.46 6.92 9.47
C TYR A 253 9.24 7.41 10.69
N SER A 254 9.33 8.72 10.80
CA SER A 254 9.75 9.45 11.99
C SER A 254 8.75 10.58 12.27
N LEU A 255 8.89 11.24 13.40
CA LEU A 255 8.07 12.38 13.76
C LEU A 255 8.95 13.60 13.98
N ILE A 256 8.53 14.74 13.44
CA ILE A 256 9.17 16.01 13.72
C ILE A 256 8.22 16.93 14.49
N ASP A 257 8.79 17.74 15.37
CA ASP A 257 8.07 18.81 16.08
C ASP A 257 7.92 20.08 15.21
N GLU A 258 7.27 21.12 15.76
CA GLU A 258 7.09 22.41 15.09
C GLU A 258 8.41 23.13 14.76
N GLN A 259 9.52 22.74 15.40
CA GLN A 259 10.86 23.26 15.13
C GLN A 259 11.63 22.38 14.12
N GLY A 260 10.99 21.34 13.55
CA GLY A 260 11.60 20.41 12.61
C GLY A 260 12.58 19.41 13.25
N ARG A 261 12.58 19.25 14.57
CA ARG A 261 13.45 18.30 15.28
C ARG A 261 12.79 16.91 15.30
N ASN A 262 13.60 15.88 15.01
CA ASN A 262 13.14 14.49 15.11
C ASN A 262 12.89 14.12 16.59
N VAL A 263 11.62 13.91 16.97
CA VAL A 263 11.23 13.60 18.34
C VAL A 263 11.54 12.15 18.75
N PHE A 264 11.98 11.31 17.82
CA PHE A 264 12.47 9.95 18.11
C PHE A 264 13.94 9.93 18.52
N ASP A 265 14.66 11.03 18.31
CA ASP A 265 16.09 11.17 18.62
C ASP A 265 16.34 11.89 19.94
N ASN A 266 17.21 11.33 20.75
CA ASN A 266 17.72 11.94 21.99
C ASN A 266 19.27 11.88 22.09
N GLY A 267 19.94 11.59 20.98
CA GLY A 267 21.40 11.39 20.95
C GLY A 267 21.84 10.02 21.48
N GLY A 268 20.94 9.22 22.05
CA GLY A 268 21.25 7.89 22.60
C GLY A 268 20.91 6.75 21.64
N ALA A 269 21.49 5.57 21.88
CA ALA A 269 21.32 4.39 21.02
C ALA A 269 19.87 3.90 20.95
N ARG A 270 19.08 4.09 22.01
CA ARG A 270 17.71 3.54 22.12
C ARG A 270 16.62 4.45 21.60
N GLY A 271 16.89 5.74 21.32
CA GLY A 271 15.88 6.73 20.99
C GLY A 271 15.09 7.23 22.21
N THR A 272 13.97 7.91 21.97
CA THR A 272 13.13 8.52 23.01
C THR A 272 12.02 7.61 23.49
N ASP A 273 11.43 7.94 24.65
CA ASP A 273 10.20 7.28 25.11
C ASP A 273 9.04 7.48 24.12
N THR A 274 8.96 8.62 23.44
CA THR A 274 7.95 8.88 22.40
C THR A 274 8.04 7.84 21.27
N MET A 275 9.27 7.50 20.84
CA MET A 275 9.47 6.41 19.85
C MET A 275 8.99 5.06 20.39
N LEU A 276 9.32 4.75 21.64
CA LEU A 276 8.91 3.49 22.29
C LEU A 276 7.39 3.44 22.48
N HIS A 277 6.75 4.54 22.86
CA HIS A 277 5.28 4.64 22.92
C HIS A 277 4.65 4.36 21.55
N ALA A 278 5.19 4.93 20.48
CA ALA A 278 4.74 4.67 19.11
C ALA A 278 4.86 3.18 18.74
N VAL A 279 5.99 2.54 19.07
CA VAL A 279 6.19 1.09 18.90
C VAL A 279 5.12 0.30 19.66
N SER A 280 4.87 0.65 20.94
CA SER A 280 3.86 -0.02 21.77
C SER A 280 2.46 0.03 21.14
N GLY A 281 2.05 1.19 20.66
CA GLY A 281 0.74 1.37 20.04
C GLY A 281 0.58 0.58 18.74
N MET A 282 1.60 0.56 17.88
CA MET A 282 1.59 -0.25 16.67
C MET A 282 1.52 -1.75 16.97
N LEU A 283 2.25 -2.25 17.97
CA LEU A 283 2.17 -3.65 18.38
C LEU A 283 0.77 -4.01 18.90
N SER A 284 0.15 -3.13 19.69
CA SER A 284 -1.17 -3.38 20.28
C SER A 284 -2.30 -3.43 19.25
N THR A 285 -2.15 -2.73 18.12
CA THR A 285 -3.18 -2.69 17.04
C THR A 285 -2.88 -3.64 15.89
N MET A 286 -1.72 -4.30 15.89
CA MET A 286 -1.21 -5.03 14.72
C MET A 286 -2.09 -6.19 14.28
N GLN A 287 -2.62 -6.98 15.21
CA GLN A 287 -3.51 -8.10 14.89
C GLN A 287 -4.82 -7.62 14.26
N ASP A 288 -5.44 -6.62 14.88
CA ASP A 288 -6.71 -6.05 14.42
C ASP A 288 -6.58 -5.40 13.04
N HIS A 289 -5.39 -4.85 12.74
CA HIS A 289 -5.10 -4.20 11.46
C HIS A 289 -4.47 -5.14 10.42
N THR A 290 -4.32 -6.43 10.71
CA THR A 290 -3.71 -7.38 9.75
C THR A 290 -4.48 -7.42 8.43
N LEU A 291 -5.82 -7.28 8.44
CA LEU A 291 -6.63 -7.19 7.23
C LEU A 291 -6.21 -6.03 6.31
N ILE A 292 -5.72 -4.92 6.87
CA ILE A 292 -5.19 -3.79 6.09
C ILE A 292 -3.83 -4.14 5.47
N PHE A 293 -2.97 -4.83 6.21
CA PHE A 293 -1.62 -5.20 5.76
C PHE A 293 -1.60 -6.41 4.83
N ALA A 294 -2.61 -7.26 4.94
CA ALA A 294 -2.78 -8.49 4.17
C ALA A 294 -4.24 -8.61 3.68
N PRO A 295 -4.65 -7.78 2.67
CA PRO A 295 -6.07 -7.60 2.35
C PRO A 295 -6.69 -8.71 1.49
N HIS A 296 -5.91 -9.67 1.00
CA HIS A 296 -6.34 -10.71 0.09
C HIS A 296 -5.92 -12.11 0.56
N GLU A 297 -6.60 -13.14 0.09
CA GLU A 297 -6.20 -14.54 0.35
C GLU A 297 -4.73 -14.80 -0.01
N ASN A 298 -4.28 -14.25 -1.14
CA ASN A 298 -2.89 -14.38 -1.58
C ASN A 298 -1.89 -13.75 -0.60
N SER A 299 -2.28 -12.73 0.15
CA SER A 299 -1.40 -12.02 1.09
C SER A 299 -0.93 -12.95 2.21
N TYR A 300 -1.75 -13.91 2.64
CA TYR A 300 -1.43 -14.86 3.73
C TYR A 300 -0.39 -15.90 3.29
N ARG A 301 -0.23 -16.14 1.99
CA ARG A 301 0.87 -16.96 1.46
C ARG A 301 2.25 -16.29 1.65
N ARG A 302 2.29 -14.96 1.79
CA ARG A 302 3.50 -14.22 2.14
C ARG A 302 3.80 -14.29 3.64
N LEU A 303 2.79 -14.37 4.51
CA LEU A 303 2.94 -14.34 5.98
C LEU A 303 3.23 -15.72 6.59
N LEU A 304 3.65 -16.69 5.79
CA LEU A 304 4.05 -18.01 6.27
C LEU A 304 5.42 -17.98 6.95
N PRO A 305 5.66 -18.82 7.98
CA PRO A 305 6.98 -18.94 8.60
C PRO A 305 8.07 -19.25 7.56
N GLY A 306 9.21 -18.55 7.66
CA GLY A 306 10.35 -18.71 6.73
C GLY A 306 10.20 -18.00 5.38
N SER A 307 9.17 -17.21 5.18
CA SER A 307 8.91 -16.45 3.92
C SER A 307 9.64 -15.10 3.84
N HIS A 308 10.52 -14.78 4.76
CA HIS A 308 11.18 -13.48 4.95
C HIS A 308 10.23 -12.32 5.32
N ALA A 309 8.92 -12.57 5.44
CA ALA A 309 7.95 -11.62 5.95
C ALA A 309 7.64 -11.90 7.42
N PRO A 310 7.49 -10.87 8.27
CA PRO A 310 7.18 -11.07 9.68
C PRO A 310 5.76 -11.66 9.86
N SER A 311 5.65 -12.73 10.64
CA SER A 311 4.41 -13.44 10.94
C SER A 311 3.93 -13.27 12.38
N ALA A 312 4.69 -12.53 13.20
CA ALA A 312 4.40 -12.36 14.63
C ALA A 312 4.49 -10.89 15.06
N VAL A 313 3.77 -10.58 16.15
CA VAL A 313 3.77 -9.27 16.80
C VAL A 313 5.06 -9.11 17.58
N ALA A 314 6.06 -8.48 16.95
CA ALA A 314 7.39 -8.34 17.52
C ALA A 314 8.10 -7.09 17.01
N TRP A 315 9.04 -6.58 17.80
CA TRP A 315 9.89 -5.47 17.42
C TRP A 315 11.35 -5.68 17.87
N GLY A 316 12.28 -5.01 17.21
CA GLY A 316 13.68 -5.06 17.60
C GLY A 316 14.53 -4.01 16.90
N TYR A 317 15.72 -3.76 17.46
CA TYR A 317 16.74 -2.93 16.84
C TYR A 317 17.48 -3.76 15.78
N GLU A 318 17.68 -3.20 14.59
CA GLU A 318 18.40 -3.83 13.46
C GLU A 318 17.90 -5.26 13.10
N ASN A 319 16.68 -5.61 13.47
CA ASN A 319 16.15 -6.96 13.30
C ASN A 319 15.15 -7.04 12.14
N ARG A 320 15.58 -7.57 10.99
CA ARG A 320 14.76 -7.73 9.78
C ARG A 320 13.72 -8.87 9.88
N THR A 321 13.78 -9.72 10.91
CA THR A 321 12.77 -10.77 11.14
C THR A 321 11.59 -10.28 11.98
N ALA A 322 11.68 -9.07 12.55
CA ALA A 322 10.62 -8.46 13.36
C ALA A 322 9.63 -7.67 12.50
N ALA A 323 8.37 -7.60 12.94
CA ALA A 323 7.31 -6.81 12.31
C ALA A 323 7.60 -5.30 12.36
N ILE A 324 8.20 -4.84 13.45
CA ILE A 324 8.66 -3.46 13.62
C ILE A 324 10.18 -3.51 13.86
N ARG A 325 10.91 -2.84 12.98
CA ARG A 325 12.36 -2.69 13.08
C ARG A 325 12.70 -1.24 13.38
N ILE A 326 13.66 -1.03 14.26
CA ILE A 326 14.31 0.27 14.44
C ILE A 326 15.67 0.18 13.70
N PRO A 327 15.78 0.74 12.49
CA PRO A 327 17.02 0.71 11.74
C PRO A 327 18.15 1.46 12.46
N GLY A 328 19.39 1.00 12.29
CA GLY A 328 20.58 1.74 12.68
C GLY A 328 20.79 3.00 11.85
N GLY A 329 21.90 3.65 12.10
CA GLY A 329 22.27 4.88 11.45
C GLY A 329 22.60 5.97 12.48
N ASP A 330 22.76 7.21 11.99
CA ASP A 330 22.96 8.34 12.88
C ASP A 330 21.67 8.74 13.60
N ASN A 331 21.84 9.56 14.63
CA ASN A 331 20.71 9.99 15.46
C ASN A 331 19.67 10.81 14.65
N LYS A 332 20.07 11.52 13.61
CA LYS A 332 19.17 12.36 12.79
C LYS A 332 18.25 11.51 11.93
N SER A 333 18.70 10.32 11.52
CA SER A 333 17.96 9.37 10.69
C SER A 333 17.11 8.37 11.49
N ARG A 334 16.99 8.58 12.83
CA ARG A 334 16.19 7.71 13.72
C ARG A 334 14.75 7.61 13.24
N ARG A 335 14.33 6.37 12.97
CA ARG A 335 13.00 6.08 12.42
C ARG A 335 12.52 4.70 12.82
N ILE A 336 11.26 4.44 12.58
CA ILE A 336 10.62 3.13 12.73
C ILE A 336 10.32 2.61 11.33
N GLU A 337 10.57 1.33 11.10
CA GLU A 337 10.19 0.59 9.91
C GLU A 337 9.12 -0.45 10.26
N HIS A 338 7.96 -0.36 9.61
CA HIS A 338 6.89 -1.36 9.69
C HIS A 338 6.94 -2.26 8.46
N ARG A 339 7.00 -3.59 8.66
CA ARG A 339 7.37 -4.57 7.63
C ARG A 339 6.27 -5.57 7.26
N VAL A 340 5.08 -5.48 7.88
CA VAL A 340 4.03 -6.51 7.73
C VAL A 340 3.33 -6.41 6.38
N ALA A 341 3.06 -5.20 5.89
CA ALA A 341 2.21 -5.02 4.71
C ALA A 341 2.79 -5.67 3.45
N GLY A 342 1.93 -6.31 2.67
CA GLY A 342 2.23 -6.73 1.31
C GLY A 342 2.12 -5.56 0.33
N SER A 343 2.81 -5.66 -0.80
CA SER A 343 2.72 -4.65 -1.87
C SER A 343 1.34 -4.57 -2.52
N ASP A 344 0.48 -5.56 -2.31
CA ASP A 344 -0.92 -5.59 -2.74
C ASP A 344 -1.81 -4.66 -1.90
N ALA A 345 -1.40 -4.32 -0.69
CA ALA A 345 -2.18 -3.47 0.22
C ALA A 345 -2.39 -2.04 -0.30
N ASN A 346 -3.45 -1.39 0.20
CA ASN A 346 -3.76 0.02 -0.09
C ASN A 346 -2.84 0.95 0.71
N PRO A 347 -1.97 1.76 0.07
CA PRO A 347 -1.00 2.60 0.77
C PRO A 347 -1.63 3.60 1.75
N TYR A 348 -2.79 4.17 1.44
CA TYR A 348 -3.48 5.10 2.34
C TYR A 348 -3.88 4.42 3.65
N LEU A 349 -4.48 3.23 3.54
CA LEU A 349 -4.93 2.47 4.70
C LEU A 349 -3.73 1.92 5.51
N VAL A 350 -2.68 1.45 4.83
CA VAL A 350 -1.45 0.98 5.48
C VAL A 350 -0.83 2.10 6.33
N ILE A 351 -0.61 3.27 5.74
CA ILE A 351 0.00 4.41 6.45
C ILE A 351 -0.93 4.91 7.56
N ALA A 352 -2.25 4.95 7.34
CA ALA A 352 -3.21 5.33 8.37
C ALA A 352 -3.22 4.35 9.55
N SER A 353 -3.13 3.02 9.31
CA SER A 353 -3.01 2.00 10.36
C SER A 353 -1.75 2.17 11.20
N ILE A 354 -0.61 2.37 10.53
CA ILE A 354 0.69 2.52 11.19
C ILE A 354 0.72 3.79 12.04
N LEU A 355 0.37 4.93 11.45
CA LEU A 355 0.38 6.21 12.14
C LEU A 355 -0.72 6.29 13.20
N GLY A 356 -1.90 5.75 12.94
CA GLY A 356 -3.00 5.70 13.90
C GLY A 356 -2.65 4.85 15.13
N GLY A 357 -2.14 3.65 14.92
CA GLY A 357 -1.65 2.79 16.01
C GLY A 357 -0.53 3.46 16.80
N ALA A 358 0.45 4.06 16.13
CA ALA A 358 1.53 4.79 16.77
C ALA A 358 1.01 5.96 17.64
N LEU A 359 0.05 6.73 17.14
CA LEU A 359 -0.55 7.84 17.87
C LEU A 359 -1.26 7.38 19.14
N LEU A 360 -2.02 6.29 19.09
CA LEU A 360 -2.66 5.70 20.27
C LEU A 360 -1.64 5.31 21.36
N GLY A 361 -0.49 4.79 20.94
CA GLY A 361 0.60 4.50 21.87
C GLY A 361 1.22 5.75 22.49
N ILE A 362 1.41 6.81 21.69
CA ILE A 362 1.92 8.11 22.17
C ILE A 362 0.92 8.75 23.16
N GLU A 363 -0.36 8.74 22.85
CA GLU A 363 -1.42 9.28 23.70
C GLU A 363 -1.54 8.51 25.04
N SER A 364 -1.45 7.19 25.00
CA SER A 364 -1.54 6.33 26.20
C SER A 364 -0.24 6.25 27.01
N LYS A 365 0.89 6.66 26.41
CA LYS A 365 2.25 6.55 26.98
C LYS A 365 2.60 5.11 27.41
N ALA A 366 2.07 4.12 26.70
CA ALA A 366 2.35 2.72 26.97
C ALA A 366 3.76 2.35 26.49
N MET A 367 4.48 1.55 27.27
CA MET A 367 5.80 1.04 26.89
C MET A 367 5.66 -0.31 26.17
N PRO A 368 6.47 -0.58 25.13
CA PRO A 368 6.45 -1.87 24.47
C PRO A 368 7.10 -2.95 25.34
N PRO A 369 6.85 -4.25 25.06
CA PRO A 369 7.64 -5.33 25.62
C PRO A 369 9.12 -5.17 25.24
N GLN A 370 10.00 -5.99 25.84
CA GLN A 370 11.42 -5.97 25.49
C GLN A 370 11.63 -6.26 23.99
N PRO A 371 12.58 -5.57 23.33
CA PRO A 371 12.90 -5.87 21.95
C PRO A 371 13.41 -7.29 21.80
N ILE A 372 13.07 -7.94 20.69
CA ILE A 372 13.61 -9.27 20.41
C ILE A 372 15.02 -9.15 19.85
N GLU A 373 15.88 -10.10 20.27
CA GLU A 373 17.20 -10.31 19.71
C GLU A 373 17.23 -11.65 18.97
N GLY A 374 17.97 -11.71 17.87
CA GLY A 374 18.06 -12.90 17.02
C GLY A 374 16.81 -13.16 16.20
N ASP A 375 16.66 -14.38 15.71
CA ASP A 375 15.60 -14.76 14.78
C ASP A 375 14.22 -14.81 15.47
N ALA A 376 13.28 -13.98 14.99
CA ALA A 376 11.91 -13.94 15.50
C ALA A 376 11.12 -15.22 15.20
N TYR A 377 11.42 -15.90 14.09
CA TYR A 377 10.71 -17.13 13.71
C TYR A 377 10.98 -18.30 14.66
N SER A 378 12.12 -18.28 15.33
CA SER A 378 12.50 -19.30 16.32
C SER A 378 11.88 -19.09 17.70
N LYS A 379 11.19 -17.96 17.94
CA LYS A 379 10.66 -17.57 19.24
C LYS A 379 9.17 -17.85 19.34
N ARG A 380 8.69 -18.17 20.54
CA ARG A 380 7.27 -18.28 20.83
C ARG A 380 6.69 -16.88 21.05
N LEU A 381 6.17 -16.29 19.99
CA LEU A 381 5.57 -14.95 19.96
C LEU A 381 4.06 -15.05 19.66
N GLN A 382 3.35 -13.95 19.88
CA GLN A 382 1.97 -13.81 19.45
C GLN A 382 1.94 -13.68 17.91
N ASN A 383 1.26 -14.59 17.23
CA ASN A 383 1.15 -14.58 15.78
C ASN A 383 0.17 -13.51 15.30
N LEU A 384 0.37 -13.03 14.09
CA LEU A 384 -0.67 -12.36 13.31
C LEU A 384 -1.78 -13.37 12.95
N PRO A 385 -3.01 -12.94 12.60
CA PRO A 385 -3.97 -13.81 11.96
C PRO A 385 -3.34 -14.62 10.83
N LEU A 386 -3.55 -15.93 10.83
CA LEU A 386 -2.86 -16.86 9.91
C LEU A 386 -3.58 -17.03 8.57
N ASP A 387 -4.82 -16.59 8.48
CA ASP A 387 -5.67 -16.69 7.30
C ASP A 387 -6.57 -15.46 7.16
N TRP A 388 -7.15 -15.33 5.99
CA TRP A 388 -7.95 -14.17 5.64
C TRP A 388 -9.25 -14.07 6.44
N ALA A 389 -9.92 -15.19 6.72
CA ALA A 389 -11.15 -15.20 7.51
C ALA A 389 -10.91 -14.70 8.94
N SER A 390 -9.86 -15.20 9.60
CA SER A 390 -9.46 -14.77 10.94
C SER A 390 -9.09 -13.28 11.00
N ALA A 391 -8.48 -12.74 9.94
CA ALA A 391 -8.14 -11.31 9.89
C ALA A 391 -9.38 -10.43 9.66
N ILE A 392 -10.34 -10.89 8.86
CA ILE A 392 -11.63 -10.19 8.68
C ILE A 392 -12.38 -10.15 10.02
N GLU A 393 -12.44 -11.26 10.74
CA GLU A 393 -13.08 -11.36 12.06
C GLU A 393 -12.39 -10.41 13.07
N ALA A 394 -11.05 -10.48 13.19
CA ALA A 394 -10.30 -9.61 14.09
C ALA A 394 -10.54 -8.13 13.80
N PHE A 395 -10.54 -7.72 12.53
CA PHE A 395 -10.81 -6.34 12.14
C PHE A 395 -12.26 -5.93 12.43
N SER A 396 -13.22 -6.79 12.10
CA SER A 396 -14.66 -6.54 12.30
C SER A 396 -15.03 -6.38 13.77
N ASP A 397 -14.50 -7.24 14.64
CA ASP A 397 -14.89 -7.28 16.05
C ASP A 397 -14.17 -6.24 16.90
N SER A 398 -13.01 -5.74 16.43
CA SER A 398 -12.20 -4.79 17.19
C SER A 398 -12.85 -3.42 17.30
N THR A 399 -13.03 -2.95 18.53
CA THR A 399 -13.36 -1.54 18.81
C THR A 399 -12.13 -0.63 18.66
N GLY A 400 -10.92 -1.19 18.71
CA GLY A 400 -9.66 -0.47 18.49
C GLY A 400 -9.54 0.06 17.07
N VAL A 401 -10.07 -0.66 16.09
CA VAL A 401 -10.13 -0.22 14.68
C VAL A 401 -10.90 1.09 14.53
N GLU A 402 -11.95 1.32 15.31
CA GLU A 402 -12.75 2.56 15.28
C GLU A 402 -12.02 3.78 15.86
N GLN A 403 -10.89 3.58 16.55
CA GLN A 403 -10.03 4.67 16.98
C GLN A 403 -9.14 5.21 15.86
N VAL A 404 -8.98 4.43 14.79
CA VAL A 404 -8.20 4.79 13.60
C VAL A 404 -9.10 5.11 12.41
N TYR A 405 -10.17 4.35 12.22
CA TYR A 405 -11.07 4.45 11.08
C TYR A 405 -12.49 4.84 11.48
N SER A 406 -13.20 5.50 10.58
CA SER A 406 -14.63 5.72 10.75
C SER A 406 -15.39 4.39 10.77
N LYS A 407 -16.53 4.35 11.47
CA LYS A 407 -17.43 3.18 11.45
C LYS A 407 -17.89 2.82 10.05
N LEU A 408 -18.07 3.84 9.18
CA LEU A 408 -18.42 3.64 7.78
C LEU A 408 -17.33 2.87 7.03
N LEU A 409 -16.08 3.34 7.09
CA LEU A 409 -14.96 2.69 6.40
C LEU A 409 -14.73 1.27 6.92
N LYS A 410 -14.77 1.07 8.25
CA LYS A 410 -14.68 -0.25 8.88
C LYS A 410 -15.72 -1.20 8.31
N ARG A 411 -17.00 -0.78 8.26
CA ARG A 411 -18.08 -1.58 7.69
C ARG A 411 -17.86 -1.88 6.20
N MET A 412 -17.58 -0.85 5.39
CA MET A 412 -17.35 -0.99 3.95
C MET A 412 -16.25 -2.01 3.68
N LEU A 413 -15.10 -1.90 4.37
CA LEU A 413 -13.99 -2.83 4.18
C LEU A 413 -14.35 -4.25 4.65
N THR A 414 -14.99 -4.39 5.81
CA THR A 414 -15.44 -5.70 6.31
C THR A 414 -16.37 -6.38 5.31
N GLN A 415 -17.41 -5.69 4.83
CA GLN A 415 -18.37 -6.28 3.88
C GLN A 415 -17.71 -6.61 2.54
N CYS A 416 -16.86 -5.73 2.03
CA CYS A 416 -16.08 -5.97 0.82
C CYS A 416 -15.26 -7.27 0.95
N LYS A 417 -14.50 -7.40 2.02
CA LYS A 417 -13.64 -8.58 2.22
C LYS A 417 -14.40 -9.86 2.54
N MET A 418 -15.54 -9.77 3.20
CA MET A 418 -16.42 -10.91 3.39
C MET A 418 -17.04 -11.40 2.07
N GLN A 419 -17.43 -10.48 1.17
CA GLN A 419 -17.94 -10.84 -0.17
C GLN A 419 -16.84 -11.51 -1.00
N GLU A 420 -15.65 -10.93 -1.03
CA GLU A 420 -14.48 -11.47 -1.73
C GLU A 420 -14.12 -12.87 -1.20
N LEU A 421 -14.06 -13.06 0.13
CA LEU A 421 -13.78 -14.36 0.75
C LEU A 421 -14.82 -15.41 0.37
N ARG A 422 -16.12 -15.07 0.43
CA ARG A 422 -17.18 -16.01 0.01
C ARG A 422 -16.98 -16.50 -1.43
N ARG A 423 -16.74 -15.57 -2.36
CA ARG A 423 -16.53 -15.92 -3.76
C ARG A 423 -15.27 -16.74 -3.97
N PHE A 424 -14.20 -16.41 -3.25
CA PHE A 424 -12.93 -17.13 -3.32
C PHE A 424 -13.09 -18.57 -2.81
N THR A 425 -13.76 -18.78 -1.67
CA THR A 425 -13.97 -20.11 -1.08
C THR A 425 -14.97 -20.96 -1.83
N GLN A 426 -15.84 -20.38 -2.66
CA GLN A 426 -16.74 -21.12 -3.55
C GLN A 426 -16.06 -21.60 -4.84
N HIS A 427 -14.87 -21.06 -5.17
CA HIS A 427 -14.15 -21.45 -6.38
C HIS A 427 -13.39 -22.74 -6.15
N VAL A 428 -13.73 -23.79 -6.91
CA VAL A 428 -13.01 -25.07 -6.88
C VAL A 428 -11.77 -24.96 -7.76
N THR A 429 -10.61 -25.20 -7.15
CA THR A 429 -9.31 -25.03 -7.80
C THR A 429 -8.82 -26.30 -8.51
N ASP A 430 -7.94 -26.15 -9.51
CA ASP A 430 -7.28 -27.29 -10.16
C ASP A 430 -6.52 -28.17 -9.14
N PHE A 431 -5.98 -27.55 -8.08
CA PHE A 431 -5.29 -28.28 -7.01
C PHE A 431 -6.25 -29.17 -6.20
N GLU A 432 -7.51 -28.77 -6.00
CA GLU A 432 -8.53 -29.61 -5.36
C GLU A 432 -8.91 -30.79 -6.26
N TYR A 433 -9.05 -30.57 -7.56
CA TYR A 433 -9.27 -31.67 -8.51
C TYR A 433 -8.11 -32.68 -8.50
N GLN A 434 -6.86 -32.18 -8.55
CA GLN A 434 -5.67 -33.05 -8.49
C GLN A 434 -5.57 -33.81 -7.17
N SER A 435 -6.05 -33.23 -6.07
CA SER A 435 -5.92 -33.83 -4.73
C SER A 435 -7.05 -34.79 -4.40
N TYR A 436 -8.28 -34.48 -4.80
CA TYR A 436 -9.46 -35.13 -4.25
C TYR A 436 -10.32 -35.91 -5.27
N LEU A 437 -10.20 -35.64 -6.58
CA LEU A 437 -11.12 -36.18 -7.58
C LEU A 437 -11.20 -37.71 -7.56
N GLU A 438 -10.10 -38.39 -7.30
CA GLU A 438 -10.04 -39.86 -7.27
C GLU A 438 -9.82 -40.43 -5.86
N THR A 439 -9.51 -39.59 -4.87
CA THR A 439 -9.12 -40.04 -3.53
C THR A 439 -10.14 -39.78 -2.44
N ALA A 440 -11.12 -38.92 -2.68
CA ALA A 440 -12.18 -38.58 -1.73
C ALA A 440 -13.49 -39.31 -2.04
#